data_426a38eb89aa6c3d82d00b00239ecab2
#
_entry.id   426a38eb89aa6c3d82d00b00239ecab2
#
_cell.length_a   1.000
_cell.length_b   1.000
_cell.length_c   1.000
_cell.angle_alpha   90.00
_cell.angle_beta   90.00
_cell.angle_gamma   90.00
#
_symmetry.space_group_name_H-M   'P 1'
#
loop_
_entity.id
_entity.type
_entity.pdbx_description
1 polymer ?
#
loop_
_entity_poly.entity_id
_entity_poly.type
_entity_poly.pdbx_seq_one_letter_code
_entity_poly.pdbx_strand_id
1 'polypeptide(L)'
;YRLAMIWAGAGVLWIAARAEVAPAVAQVVGQGVGQALAQGAAAYQNGAWQAAYLAMAASMSVGVVTVLFSREPVPVVLPPAKNAAEWIKGAVVDPFADFLGRYGWQAAQILALIAVYRISDVVMGIMANPFYVDMGFTKDEVAAVTKVYGVIMTLVGAFVGGVLSMRLGVMRILMLGAVLSAGSNLLFAWLAGHGHDVTALIAVVSADNLASGIASAAFIAYLSSLTNVSYSATQYALFSSMMLLLPKFVAGFSGDFVDSFGYAHFFTTTSLLGLPVLGLVWLASR
;
A
#
# COMPACT_ATOMS: atom_id res chain seq x y z
N TYR A 1 -0.33 1.12 -11.30
CA TYR A 1 -1.01 1.50 -10.07
C TYR A 1 -0.05 2.22 -9.10
N ARG A 2 1.07 1.60 -8.64
CA ARG A 2 1.98 2.21 -7.66
C ARG A 2 2.66 3.49 -8.17
N LEU A 3 3.09 3.53 -9.43
CA LEU A 3 3.63 4.76 -10.03
C LEU A 3 2.61 5.92 -10.02
N ALA A 4 1.33 5.61 -10.28
CA ALA A 4 0.27 6.60 -10.21
C ALA A 4 0.04 7.10 -8.78
N MET A 5 0.13 6.23 -7.75
CA MET A 5 0.05 6.63 -6.34
C MET A 5 1.20 7.54 -5.92
N ILE A 6 2.43 7.24 -6.41
CA ILE A 6 3.61 8.07 -6.14
C ILE A 6 3.46 9.44 -6.80
N TRP A 7 3.04 9.46 -8.06
CA TRP A 7 2.78 10.69 -8.78
C TRP A 7 1.70 11.52 -8.08
N ALA A 8 0.58 10.90 -7.68
CA ALA A 8 -0.49 11.57 -6.96
C ALA A 8 -0.07 12.08 -5.57
N GLY A 9 0.79 11.37 -4.84
CA GLY A 9 1.27 11.78 -3.53
C GLY A 9 2.46 12.74 -3.61
N ALA A 10 3.60 12.27 -4.08
CA ALA A 10 4.83 13.05 -4.12
C ALA A 10 4.81 14.14 -5.20
N GLY A 11 4.17 13.90 -6.34
CA GLY A 11 4.07 14.86 -7.44
C GLY A 11 3.25 16.09 -7.04
N VAL A 12 2.13 15.92 -6.32
CA VAL A 12 1.33 17.04 -5.80
C VAL A 12 2.16 17.92 -4.87
N LEU A 13 2.85 17.30 -3.89
CA LEU A 13 3.69 18.03 -2.95
C LEU A 13 4.85 18.76 -3.64
N TRP A 14 5.47 18.12 -4.62
CA TRP A 14 6.57 18.70 -5.38
C TRP A 14 6.13 19.89 -6.23
N ILE A 15 4.96 19.82 -6.91
CA ILE A 15 4.40 20.92 -7.68
C ILE A 15 4.00 22.06 -6.75
N ALA A 16 3.31 21.76 -5.64
CA ALA A 16 2.91 22.77 -4.67
C ALA A 16 4.11 23.49 -4.08
N ALA A 17 5.16 22.77 -3.65
CA ALA A 17 6.38 23.36 -3.10
C ALA A 17 7.09 24.28 -4.09
N ARG A 18 7.17 23.91 -5.37
CA ARG A 18 7.79 24.77 -6.39
C ARG A 18 6.94 26.01 -6.70
N ALA A 19 5.62 25.87 -6.71
CA ALA A 19 4.72 26.98 -6.91
C ALA A 19 4.72 27.97 -5.71
N GLU A 20 5.00 27.48 -4.50
CA GLU A 20 5.20 28.31 -3.32
C GLU A 20 6.55 29.06 -3.32
N VAL A 21 7.62 28.41 -3.77
CA VAL A 21 8.97 28.99 -3.79
C VAL A 21 9.12 30.08 -4.85
N ALA A 22 8.52 29.93 -6.01
CA ALA A 22 8.69 30.86 -7.13
C ALA A 22 8.29 32.32 -6.76
N PRO A 23 7.12 32.63 -6.16
CA PRO A 23 6.79 33.98 -5.74
C PRO A 23 7.60 34.45 -4.52
N ALA A 24 7.98 33.55 -3.60
CA ALA A 24 8.79 33.88 -2.44
C ALA A 24 10.20 34.35 -2.85
N VAL A 25 10.83 33.68 -3.83
CA VAL A 25 12.13 34.10 -4.38
C VAL A 25 12.02 35.48 -5.07
N ALA A 26 10.95 35.74 -5.82
CA ALA A 26 10.73 37.05 -6.47
C ALA A 26 10.55 38.16 -5.42
N GLN A 27 9.89 37.90 -4.29
CA GLN A 27 9.75 38.88 -3.20
C GLN A 27 11.07 39.13 -2.45
N VAL A 28 11.86 38.08 -2.20
CA VAL A 28 13.17 38.23 -1.53
C VAL A 28 14.13 39.05 -2.36
N VAL A 29 14.12 38.89 -3.67
CA VAL A 29 14.95 39.69 -4.59
C VAL A 29 14.47 41.16 -4.69
N GLY A 30 13.16 41.43 -4.49
CA GLY A 30 12.57 42.76 -4.62
C GLY A 30 12.50 43.59 -3.30
N GLN A 31 12.48 43.00 -2.14
CA GLN A 31 12.15 43.71 -0.87
C GLN A 31 13.19 43.61 0.25
N GLY A 32 14.27 42.89 0.07
CA GLY A 32 15.28 42.64 1.11
C GLY A 32 14.86 41.52 2.12
N VAL A 33 15.89 40.80 2.59
CA VAL A 33 15.77 39.54 3.34
C VAL A 33 14.98 39.67 4.66
N GLY A 34 15.05 40.83 5.31
CA GLY A 34 14.40 41.02 6.64
C GLY A 34 12.89 41.08 6.60
N GLN A 35 12.29 41.70 5.57
CA GLN A 35 10.82 41.78 5.42
C GLN A 35 10.24 40.46 4.87
N ALA A 36 10.98 39.75 4.02
CA ALA A 36 10.58 38.45 3.49
C ALA A 36 10.53 37.37 4.57
N LEU A 37 11.45 37.39 5.54
CA LEU A 37 11.42 36.47 6.68
C LEU A 37 10.27 36.73 7.67
N ALA A 38 9.87 37.98 7.83
CA ALA A 38 8.73 38.33 8.69
C ALA A 38 7.37 38.01 8.04
N GLN A 39 7.29 38.03 6.72
CA GLN A 39 6.06 37.67 5.96
C GLN A 39 6.02 36.19 5.55
N GLY A 40 7.14 35.47 5.62
CA GLY A 40 7.28 34.07 5.25
C GLY A 40 6.70 33.06 6.25
N ALA A 41 6.14 33.51 7.38
CA ALA A 41 5.38 32.66 8.28
C ALA A 41 4.00 32.34 7.67
N ALA A 42 3.99 31.28 6.83
CA ALA A 42 2.82 30.46 6.52
C ALA A 42 1.54 31.19 6.10
N ALA A 43 1.57 32.08 5.11
CA ALA A 43 0.37 32.34 4.34
C ALA A 43 0.12 31.10 3.45
N TYR A 44 -0.85 30.27 3.82
CA TYR A 44 -1.30 29.14 3.01
C TYR A 44 -1.65 29.63 1.59
N GLN A 45 -0.80 29.27 0.61
CA GLN A 45 -0.96 29.76 -0.75
C GLN A 45 -1.90 28.84 -1.52
N ASN A 46 -3.20 29.14 -1.48
CA ASN A 46 -4.23 28.41 -2.22
C ASN A 46 -3.87 28.20 -3.70
N GLY A 47 -3.22 29.19 -4.34
CA GLY A 47 -2.83 29.10 -5.74
C GLY A 47 -1.83 28.01 -6.06
N ALA A 48 -0.88 27.72 -5.17
CA ALA A 48 0.09 26.64 -5.34
C ALA A 48 -0.58 25.26 -5.31
N TRP A 49 -1.50 25.07 -4.38
CA TRP A 49 -2.29 23.84 -4.28
C TRP A 49 -3.27 23.69 -5.46
N GLN A 50 -3.89 24.77 -5.91
CA GLN A 50 -4.71 24.73 -7.12
C GLN A 50 -3.92 24.28 -8.34
N ALA A 51 -2.71 24.82 -8.56
CA ALA A 51 -1.84 24.39 -9.65
C ALA A 51 -1.49 22.88 -9.55
N ALA A 52 -1.18 22.40 -8.34
CA ALA A 52 -0.87 21.00 -8.12
C ALA A 52 -2.08 20.08 -8.41
N TYR A 53 -3.27 20.44 -7.93
CA TYR A 53 -4.50 19.66 -8.18
C TYR A 53 -4.93 19.72 -9.65
N LEU A 54 -4.76 20.85 -10.34
CA LEU A 54 -5.02 20.95 -11.79
C LEU A 54 -4.06 20.06 -12.60
N ALA A 55 -2.77 20.04 -12.23
CA ALA A 55 -1.81 19.15 -12.87
C ALA A 55 -2.18 17.66 -12.65
N MET A 56 -2.67 17.30 -11.45
CA MET A 56 -3.17 15.94 -11.21
C MET A 56 -4.42 15.64 -12.01
N ALA A 57 -5.38 16.56 -12.07
CA ALA A 57 -6.57 16.41 -12.89
C ALA A 57 -6.22 16.24 -14.38
N ALA A 58 -5.27 17.04 -14.89
CA ALA A 58 -4.77 16.89 -16.25
C ALA A 58 -4.08 15.53 -16.47
N SER A 59 -3.34 15.00 -15.49
CA SER A 59 -2.72 13.67 -15.59
C SER A 59 -3.76 12.54 -15.62
N MET A 60 -4.91 12.71 -14.96
CA MET A 60 -6.01 11.74 -15.01
C MET A 60 -6.68 11.66 -16.39
N SER A 61 -6.58 12.70 -17.23
CA SER A 61 -7.12 12.66 -18.59
C SER A 61 -6.49 11.55 -19.44
N VAL A 62 -5.22 11.19 -19.15
CA VAL A 62 -4.55 10.04 -19.80
C VAL A 62 -5.32 8.74 -19.52
N GLY A 63 -5.76 8.54 -18.28
CA GLY A 63 -6.58 7.38 -17.92
C GLY A 63 -7.94 7.38 -18.63
N VAL A 64 -8.60 8.53 -18.68
CA VAL A 64 -9.88 8.69 -19.38
C VAL A 64 -9.73 8.38 -20.88
N VAL A 65 -8.72 8.97 -21.52
CA VAL A 65 -8.40 8.70 -22.94
C VAL A 65 -8.12 7.22 -23.17
N THR A 66 -7.32 6.60 -22.31
CA THR A 66 -7.01 5.16 -22.40
C THR A 66 -8.27 4.31 -22.32
N VAL A 67 -9.19 4.62 -21.40
CA VAL A 67 -10.46 3.89 -21.27
C VAL A 67 -11.32 4.06 -22.50
N LEU A 68 -11.42 5.28 -23.04
CA LEU A 68 -12.22 5.55 -24.27
C LEU A 68 -11.71 4.82 -25.51
N PHE A 69 -10.38 4.58 -25.60
CA PHE A 69 -9.78 3.84 -26.71
C PHE A 69 -9.61 2.33 -26.43
N SER A 70 -9.80 1.90 -25.17
CA SER A 70 -9.73 0.47 -24.82
C SER A 70 -10.96 -0.28 -25.36
N ARG A 71 -10.71 -1.41 -26.02
CA ARG A 71 -11.80 -2.30 -26.40
C ARG A 71 -12.39 -2.94 -25.16
N GLU A 72 -13.71 -2.83 -25.01
CA GLU A 72 -14.40 -3.53 -23.94
C GLU A 72 -14.27 -5.05 -24.15
N PRO A 73 -13.95 -5.82 -23.11
CA PRO A 73 -14.04 -7.28 -23.18
C PRO A 73 -15.49 -7.67 -23.43
N VAL A 74 -15.68 -8.81 -24.13
CA VAL A 74 -17.04 -9.32 -24.44
C VAL A 74 -17.82 -9.42 -23.12
N PRO A 75 -18.93 -8.65 -22.98
CA PRO A 75 -19.70 -8.68 -21.74
C PRO A 75 -20.30 -10.07 -21.55
N VAL A 76 -20.13 -10.64 -20.34
CA VAL A 76 -20.92 -11.80 -19.95
C VAL A 76 -22.34 -11.32 -19.76
N VAL A 77 -23.21 -11.69 -20.67
CA VAL A 77 -24.62 -11.28 -20.65
C VAL A 77 -25.33 -12.03 -19.52
N LEU A 78 -25.44 -11.37 -18.38
CA LEU A 78 -26.30 -11.82 -17.28
C LEU A 78 -27.75 -11.46 -17.67
N PRO A 79 -28.74 -12.31 -17.35
CA PRO A 79 -30.14 -11.99 -17.59
C PRO A 79 -30.49 -10.65 -16.93
N PRO A 80 -31.26 -9.78 -17.63
CA PRO A 80 -31.65 -8.50 -17.05
C PRO A 80 -32.53 -8.73 -15.81
N ALA A 81 -32.19 -8.06 -14.70
CA ALA A 81 -32.94 -8.12 -13.47
C ALA A 81 -34.36 -7.53 -13.69
N LYS A 82 -35.39 -8.25 -13.29
CA LYS A 82 -36.81 -7.86 -13.49
C LYS A 82 -37.26 -6.86 -12.42
N ASN A 83 -36.58 -6.81 -11.28
CA ASN A 83 -36.90 -5.91 -10.16
C ASN A 83 -35.65 -5.58 -9.35
N ALA A 84 -35.78 -4.59 -8.43
CA ALA A 84 -34.67 -4.16 -7.57
C ALA A 84 -34.13 -5.29 -6.67
N ALA A 85 -34.98 -6.20 -6.21
CA ALA A 85 -34.57 -7.32 -5.38
C ALA A 85 -33.70 -8.33 -6.17
N GLU A 86 -34.05 -8.65 -7.41
CA GLU A 86 -33.22 -9.47 -8.30
C GLU A 86 -31.90 -8.78 -8.62
N TRP A 87 -31.92 -7.46 -8.82
CA TRP A 87 -30.70 -6.68 -9.06
C TRP A 87 -29.75 -6.74 -7.85
N ILE A 88 -30.25 -6.50 -6.62
CA ILE A 88 -29.46 -6.63 -5.39
C ILE A 88 -28.95 -8.06 -5.23
N LYS A 89 -29.79 -9.06 -5.49
CA LYS A 89 -29.37 -10.46 -5.43
C LYS A 89 -28.22 -10.72 -6.38
N GLY A 90 -28.33 -10.35 -7.65
CA GLY A 90 -27.28 -10.55 -8.66
C GLY A 90 -26.00 -9.76 -8.39
N ALA A 91 -26.14 -8.53 -7.85
CA ALA A 91 -24.99 -7.67 -7.57
C ALA A 91 -24.23 -8.03 -6.27
N VAL A 92 -24.93 -8.56 -5.26
CA VAL A 92 -24.37 -8.81 -3.93
C VAL A 92 -24.39 -10.30 -3.58
N VAL A 93 -25.55 -10.96 -3.61
CA VAL A 93 -25.70 -12.32 -3.08
C VAL A 93 -25.06 -13.36 -4.00
N ASP A 94 -25.29 -13.28 -5.29
CA ASP A 94 -24.79 -14.26 -6.24
C ASP A 94 -23.26 -14.33 -6.34
N PRO A 95 -22.49 -13.24 -6.27
CA PRO A 95 -21.03 -13.30 -6.20
C PRO A 95 -20.50 -14.06 -4.98
N PHE A 96 -21.16 -13.91 -3.81
CA PHE A 96 -20.81 -14.66 -2.60
C PHE A 96 -21.22 -16.13 -2.72
N ALA A 97 -22.44 -16.39 -3.18
CA ALA A 97 -22.94 -17.75 -3.37
C ALA A 97 -22.08 -18.54 -4.38
N ASP A 98 -21.66 -17.90 -5.48
CA ASP A 98 -20.72 -18.47 -6.45
C ASP A 98 -19.38 -18.83 -5.80
N PHE A 99 -18.80 -17.91 -5.04
CA PHE A 99 -17.53 -18.14 -4.36
C PHE A 99 -17.63 -19.27 -3.33
N LEU A 100 -18.64 -19.24 -2.47
CA LEU A 100 -18.87 -20.28 -1.46
C LEU A 100 -19.20 -21.63 -2.10
N GLY A 101 -19.95 -21.64 -3.20
CA GLY A 101 -20.27 -22.85 -3.96
C GLY A 101 -19.06 -23.49 -4.62
N ARG A 102 -18.13 -22.69 -5.15
CA ARG A 102 -16.89 -23.19 -5.76
C ARG A 102 -15.90 -23.77 -4.76
N TYR A 103 -15.73 -23.14 -3.61
CA TYR A 103 -14.71 -23.51 -2.64
C TYR A 103 -15.24 -24.24 -1.41
N GLY A 104 -16.56 -24.27 -1.17
CA GLY A 104 -17.15 -24.97 -0.03
C GLY A 104 -16.51 -24.59 1.30
N TRP A 105 -16.07 -25.55 2.10
CA TRP A 105 -15.39 -25.31 3.37
C TRP A 105 -14.04 -24.57 3.21
N GLN A 106 -13.33 -24.77 2.11
CA GLN A 106 -12.08 -24.08 1.84
C GLN A 106 -12.27 -22.56 1.68
N ALA A 107 -13.48 -22.10 1.34
CA ALA A 107 -13.78 -20.67 1.27
C ALA A 107 -13.45 -19.93 2.57
N ALA A 108 -13.73 -20.54 3.74
CA ALA A 108 -13.41 -19.95 5.04
C ALA A 108 -11.89 -19.79 5.23
N GLN A 109 -11.09 -20.77 4.82
CA GLN A 109 -9.63 -20.72 4.89
C GLN A 109 -9.06 -19.65 3.94
N ILE A 110 -9.61 -19.56 2.73
CA ILE A 110 -9.21 -18.55 1.74
C ILE A 110 -9.53 -17.14 2.25
N LEU A 111 -10.74 -16.93 2.78
CA LEU A 111 -11.13 -15.62 3.33
C LEU A 111 -10.30 -15.25 4.56
N ALA A 112 -10.00 -16.22 5.45
CA ALA A 112 -9.10 -16.01 6.58
C ALA A 112 -7.69 -15.60 6.10
N LEU A 113 -7.15 -16.29 5.09
CA LEU A 113 -5.86 -15.94 4.50
C LEU A 113 -5.90 -14.52 3.91
N ILE A 114 -6.94 -14.17 3.15
CA ILE A 114 -7.09 -12.82 2.59
C ILE A 114 -7.13 -11.76 3.69
N ALA A 115 -7.87 -12.00 4.77
CA ALA A 115 -8.04 -11.06 5.86
C ALA A 115 -6.75 -10.80 6.65
N VAL A 116 -5.86 -11.80 6.78
CA VAL A 116 -4.67 -11.68 7.63
C VAL A 116 -3.35 -11.56 6.86
N TYR A 117 -3.32 -11.85 5.54
CA TYR A 117 -2.07 -11.91 4.79
C TYR A 117 -1.21 -10.65 4.92
N ARG A 118 -1.84 -9.49 4.95
CA ARG A 118 -1.16 -8.18 5.05
C ARG A 118 -1.07 -7.63 6.47
N ILE A 119 -1.45 -8.40 7.51
CA ILE A 119 -1.57 -7.88 8.87
C ILE A 119 -0.23 -7.37 9.41
N SER A 120 0.84 -8.12 9.19
CA SER A 120 2.21 -7.79 9.62
C SER A 120 2.67 -6.46 9.01
N ASP A 121 2.56 -6.30 7.69
CA ASP A 121 2.97 -5.09 6.96
C ASP A 121 2.14 -3.87 7.32
N VAL A 122 0.81 -4.02 7.42
CA VAL A 122 -0.11 -2.89 7.65
C VAL A 122 0.03 -2.38 9.07
N VAL A 123 0.12 -3.27 10.06
CA VAL A 123 0.29 -2.89 11.47
C VAL A 123 1.64 -2.21 11.67
N MET A 124 2.73 -2.79 11.15
CA MET A 124 4.07 -2.21 11.20
C MET A 124 4.13 -0.84 10.53
N GLY A 125 3.57 -0.73 9.33
CA GLY A 125 3.67 0.47 8.49
C GLY A 125 3.06 1.74 9.11
N ILE A 126 2.09 1.62 10.04
CA ILE A 126 1.49 2.78 10.72
C ILE A 126 2.51 3.44 11.66
N MET A 127 3.34 2.65 12.34
CA MET A 127 4.34 3.17 13.28
C MET A 127 5.69 3.48 12.61
N ALA A 128 5.87 3.21 11.33
CA ALA A 128 7.13 3.47 10.65
C ALA A 128 7.54 4.96 10.64
N ASN A 129 6.61 5.87 10.32
CA ASN A 129 6.92 7.30 10.31
C ASN A 129 7.18 7.88 11.72
N PRO A 130 6.33 7.65 12.75
CA PRO A 130 6.66 8.01 14.12
C PRO A 130 8.02 7.46 14.56
N PHE A 131 8.30 6.19 14.30
CA PHE A 131 9.55 5.53 14.60
C PHE A 131 10.77 6.29 14.03
N TYR A 132 10.73 6.70 12.76
CA TYR A 132 11.87 7.44 12.17
C TYR A 132 12.11 8.78 12.87
N VAL A 133 11.05 9.48 13.24
CA VAL A 133 11.14 10.77 13.95
C VAL A 133 11.72 10.58 15.35
N ASP A 134 11.23 9.60 16.10
CA ASP A 134 11.65 9.32 17.46
C ASP A 134 13.10 8.78 17.54
N MET A 135 13.56 8.10 16.47
CA MET A 135 14.97 7.69 16.31
C MET A 135 15.90 8.84 15.89
N GLY A 136 15.35 10.06 15.67
CA GLY A 136 16.12 11.26 15.35
C GLY A 136 16.48 11.41 13.87
N PHE A 137 15.91 10.61 12.97
CA PHE A 137 16.14 10.80 11.53
C PHE A 137 15.51 12.11 11.04
N THR A 138 16.25 12.84 10.23
CA THR A 138 15.78 14.09 9.63
C THR A 138 14.71 13.82 8.58
N LYS A 139 13.84 14.82 8.35
CA LYS A 139 12.78 14.71 7.32
C LYS A 139 13.34 14.45 5.92
N ASP A 140 14.52 15.01 5.63
CA ASP A 140 15.17 14.84 4.33
C ASP A 140 15.74 13.42 4.17
N GLU A 141 16.35 12.85 5.18
CA GLU A 141 16.82 11.46 5.20
C GLU A 141 15.63 10.49 5.03
N VAL A 142 14.57 10.68 5.80
CA VAL A 142 13.36 9.85 5.69
C VAL A 142 12.75 9.98 4.30
N ALA A 143 12.62 11.20 3.75
CA ALA A 143 12.06 11.41 2.41
C ALA A 143 12.92 10.74 1.33
N ALA A 144 14.24 10.93 1.36
CA ALA A 144 15.15 10.33 0.38
C ALA A 144 15.10 8.79 0.44
N VAL A 145 15.22 8.22 1.64
CA VAL A 145 15.31 6.76 1.81
C VAL A 145 13.95 6.10 1.60
N THR A 146 12.89 6.59 2.22
CA THR A 146 11.60 5.88 2.19
C THR A 146 10.74 6.24 0.96
N LYS A 147 10.73 7.50 0.53
CA LYS A 147 9.83 7.96 -0.55
C LYS A 147 10.44 7.83 -1.94
N VAL A 148 11.75 7.95 -2.07
CA VAL A 148 12.42 7.80 -3.37
C VAL A 148 13.01 6.40 -3.51
N TYR A 149 13.98 6.07 -2.66
CA TYR A 149 14.69 4.80 -2.76
C TYR A 149 13.80 3.60 -2.42
N GLY A 150 13.02 3.66 -1.34
CA GLY A 150 12.11 2.60 -0.94
C GLY A 150 11.07 2.25 -2.01
N VAL A 151 10.58 3.26 -2.75
CA VAL A 151 9.68 3.04 -3.88
C VAL A 151 10.36 2.24 -5.00
N ILE A 152 11.60 2.58 -5.35
CA ILE A 152 12.36 1.84 -6.36
C ILE A 152 12.50 0.37 -5.92
N MET A 153 12.86 0.12 -4.66
CA MET A 153 12.98 -1.24 -4.11
C MET A 153 11.64 -2.00 -4.14
N THR A 154 10.52 -1.32 -3.88
CA THR A 154 9.19 -1.93 -4.00
C THR A 154 8.86 -2.33 -5.45
N LEU A 155 9.22 -1.49 -6.44
CA LEU A 155 9.00 -1.80 -7.85
C LEU A 155 9.87 -2.98 -8.29
N VAL A 156 11.14 -3.02 -7.88
CA VAL A 156 12.03 -4.16 -8.11
C VAL A 156 11.46 -5.42 -7.48
N GLY A 157 11.00 -5.34 -6.22
CA GLY A 157 10.36 -6.46 -5.53
C GLY A 157 9.10 -6.95 -6.26
N ALA A 158 8.25 -6.05 -6.72
CA ALA A 158 7.04 -6.40 -7.47
C ALA A 158 7.38 -7.07 -8.82
N PHE A 159 8.39 -6.59 -9.52
CA PHE A 159 8.86 -7.21 -10.76
C PHE A 159 9.41 -8.62 -10.50
N VAL A 160 10.32 -8.75 -9.54
CA VAL A 160 10.88 -10.04 -9.14
C VAL A 160 9.80 -11.02 -8.67
N GLY A 161 8.89 -10.57 -7.81
CA GLY A 161 7.76 -11.36 -7.33
C GLY A 161 6.82 -11.81 -8.44
N GLY A 162 6.56 -10.94 -9.42
CA GLY A 162 5.78 -11.29 -10.61
C GLY A 162 6.45 -12.39 -11.46
N VAL A 163 7.73 -12.22 -11.79
CA VAL A 163 8.50 -13.21 -12.56
C VAL A 163 8.60 -14.54 -11.81
N LEU A 164 8.90 -14.51 -10.51
CA LEU A 164 8.98 -15.71 -9.70
C LEU A 164 7.63 -16.42 -9.58
N SER A 165 6.52 -15.68 -9.47
CA SER A 165 5.16 -16.26 -9.43
C SER A 165 4.82 -16.99 -10.71
N MET A 166 5.25 -16.49 -11.87
CA MET A 166 5.08 -17.20 -13.15
C MET A 166 5.92 -18.47 -13.26
N ARG A 167 7.13 -18.47 -12.68
CA ARG A 167 8.06 -19.63 -12.79
C ARG A 167 7.84 -20.69 -11.72
N LEU A 168 7.60 -20.28 -10.48
CA LEU A 168 7.54 -21.16 -9.31
C LEU A 168 6.12 -21.40 -8.80
N GLY A 169 5.16 -20.66 -9.33
CA GLY A 169 3.76 -20.68 -8.89
C GLY A 169 3.45 -19.71 -7.77
N VAL A 170 2.21 -19.20 -7.77
CA VAL A 170 1.74 -18.12 -6.89
C VAL A 170 1.84 -18.49 -5.41
N MET A 171 1.46 -19.72 -5.02
CA MET A 171 1.43 -20.13 -3.61
C MET A 171 2.83 -20.17 -2.96
N ARG A 172 3.85 -20.58 -3.73
CA ARG A 172 5.24 -20.60 -3.21
C ARG A 172 5.75 -19.18 -2.98
N ILE A 173 5.40 -18.25 -3.86
CA ILE A 173 5.83 -16.85 -3.73
C ILE A 173 5.00 -16.12 -2.66
N LEU A 174 3.74 -16.48 -2.45
CA LEU A 174 2.97 -16.07 -1.29
C LEU A 174 3.65 -16.46 0.02
N MET A 175 4.09 -17.70 0.13
CA MET A 175 4.84 -18.18 1.30
C MET A 175 6.16 -17.41 1.48
N LEU A 176 6.93 -17.26 0.39
CA LEU A 176 8.17 -16.48 0.42
C LEU A 176 7.91 -15.02 0.85
N GLY A 177 6.89 -14.38 0.29
CA GLY A 177 6.50 -13.02 0.64
C GLY A 177 6.15 -12.86 2.12
N ALA A 178 5.38 -13.82 2.67
CA ALA A 178 5.03 -13.81 4.09
C ALA A 178 6.26 -13.98 5.01
N VAL A 179 7.19 -14.86 4.64
CA VAL A 179 8.46 -15.06 5.39
C VAL A 179 9.32 -13.80 5.34
N LEU A 180 9.49 -13.22 4.14
CA LEU A 180 10.29 -12.00 3.97
C LEU A 180 9.69 -10.80 4.71
N SER A 181 8.37 -10.65 4.70
CA SER A 181 7.67 -9.59 5.41
C SER A 181 7.82 -9.73 6.94
N ALA A 182 7.65 -10.94 7.48
CA ALA A 182 7.90 -11.19 8.90
C ALA A 182 9.37 -10.95 9.27
N GLY A 183 10.30 -11.33 8.38
CA GLY A 183 11.74 -11.11 8.56
C GLY A 183 12.12 -9.63 8.52
N SER A 184 11.53 -8.83 7.61
CA SER A 184 11.83 -7.39 7.53
C SER A 184 11.37 -6.64 8.79
N ASN A 185 10.28 -7.05 9.42
CA ASN A 185 9.85 -6.47 10.70
C ASN A 185 10.86 -6.71 11.84
N LEU A 186 11.55 -7.85 11.84
CA LEU A 186 12.65 -8.08 12.80
C LEU A 186 13.84 -7.16 12.53
N LEU A 187 14.10 -6.77 11.28
CA LEU A 187 15.13 -5.78 10.96
C LEU A 187 14.76 -4.39 11.51
N PHE A 188 13.48 -4.02 11.53
CA PHE A 188 13.02 -2.80 12.22
C PHE A 188 13.21 -2.89 13.72
N ALA A 189 12.94 -4.05 14.34
CA ALA A 189 13.20 -4.28 15.76
C ALA A 189 14.71 -4.14 16.08
N TRP A 190 15.57 -4.66 15.20
CA TRP A 190 17.02 -4.50 15.31
C TRP A 190 17.43 -3.03 15.15
N LEU A 191 16.89 -2.30 14.16
CA LEU A 191 17.17 -0.88 13.95
C LEU A 191 16.79 -0.03 15.16
N ALA A 192 15.69 -0.37 15.85
CA ALA A 192 15.25 0.33 17.05
C ALA A 192 16.31 0.33 18.19
N GLY A 193 17.23 -0.64 18.19
CA GLY A 193 18.34 -0.72 19.14
C GLY A 193 19.63 -0.02 18.69
N HIS A 194 19.71 0.49 17.44
CA HIS A 194 20.95 1.04 16.87
C HIS A 194 20.99 2.58 16.81
N GLY A 195 19.91 3.26 17.17
CA GLY A 195 19.86 4.72 17.13
C GLY A 195 19.85 5.29 15.70
N HIS A 196 20.36 6.51 15.55
CA HIS A 196 20.43 7.22 14.27
C HIS A 196 21.57 6.68 13.40
N ASP A 197 21.29 5.68 12.57
CA ASP A 197 22.22 5.15 11.55
C ASP A 197 21.51 5.09 10.19
N VAL A 198 21.87 6.01 9.29
CA VAL A 198 21.28 6.12 7.95
C VAL A 198 21.60 4.90 7.09
N THR A 199 22.79 4.29 7.26
CA THR A 199 23.16 3.08 6.50
C THR A 199 22.29 1.89 6.90
N ALA A 200 22.08 1.72 8.21
CA ALA A 200 21.18 0.71 8.73
C ALA A 200 19.72 0.97 8.25
N LEU A 201 19.28 2.23 8.28
CA LEU A 201 17.96 2.62 7.75
C LEU A 201 17.80 2.22 6.27
N ILE A 202 18.79 2.52 5.42
CA ILE A 202 18.77 2.14 3.99
C ILE A 202 18.65 0.62 3.84
N ALA A 203 19.40 -0.16 4.59
CA ALA A 203 19.37 -1.62 4.53
C ALA A 203 18.00 -2.18 4.94
N VAL A 204 17.44 -1.68 6.05
CA VAL A 204 16.14 -2.13 6.56
C VAL A 204 15.01 -1.74 5.60
N VAL A 205 14.98 -0.49 5.13
CA VAL A 205 13.99 0.00 4.15
C VAL A 205 14.10 -0.77 2.82
N SER A 206 15.32 -1.13 2.39
CA SER A 206 15.52 -1.95 1.19
C SER A 206 14.87 -3.33 1.34
N ALA A 207 15.19 -4.03 2.44
CA ALA A 207 14.67 -5.36 2.70
C ALA A 207 13.15 -5.35 2.81
N ASP A 208 12.58 -4.39 3.54
CA ASP A 208 11.14 -4.26 3.75
C ASP A 208 10.39 -3.96 2.45
N ASN A 209 10.83 -2.95 1.71
CA ASN A 209 10.16 -2.58 0.46
C ASN A 209 10.29 -3.66 -0.62
N LEU A 210 11.43 -4.36 -0.69
CA LEU A 210 11.61 -5.50 -1.58
C LEU A 210 10.65 -6.64 -1.21
N ALA A 211 10.59 -7.01 0.09
CA ALA A 211 9.69 -8.02 0.63
C ALA A 211 8.22 -7.68 0.34
N SER A 212 7.82 -6.44 0.67
CA SER A 212 6.47 -5.93 0.42
C SER A 212 6.10 -5.91 -1.07
N GLY A 213 7.07 -5.62 -1.96
CA GLY A 213 6.89 -5.69 -3.41
C GLY A 213 6.60 -7.12 -3.87
N ILE A 214 7.43 -8.09 -3.47
CA ILE A 214 7.28 -9.52 -3.79
C ILE A 214 5.94 -10.05 -3.27
N ALA A 215 5.65 -9.81 -1.98
CA ALA A 215 4.41 -10.24 -1.34
C ALA A 215 3.17 -9.67 -2.04
N SER A 216 3.19 -8.37 -2.38
CA SER A 216 2.08 -7.71 -3.06
C SER A 216 1.82 -8.27 -4.45
N ALA A 217 2.86 -8.53 -5.25
CA ALA A 217 2.71 -9.08 -6.59
C ALA A 217 2.07 -10.48 -6.55
N ALA A 218 2.57 -11.36 -5.67
CA ALA A 218 2.02 -12.69 -5.49
C ALA A 218 0.58 -12.66 -4.97
N PHE A 219 0.29 -11.76 -4.03
CA PHE A 219 -1.05 -11.67 -3.44
C PHE A 219 -2.09 -11.14 -4.43
N ILE A 220 -1.75 -10.14 -5.25
CA ILE A 220 -2.63 -9.66 -6.31
C ILE A 220 -2.89 -10.78 -7.33
N ALA A 221 -1.87 -11.54 -7.71
CA ALA A 221 -2.04 -12.69 -8.60
C ALA A 221 -2.95 -13.76 -7.97
N TYR A 222 -2.82 -14.03 -6.68
CA TYR A 222 -3.68 -14.94 -5.94
C TYR A 222 -5.14 -14.46 -5.91
N LEU A 223 -5.39 -13.19 -5.53
CA LEU A 223 -6.73 -12.63 -5.52
C LEU A 223 -7.39 -12.71 -6.91
N SER A 224 -6.63 -12.40 -7.96
CA SER A 224 -7.12 -12.46 -9.33
C SER A 224 -7.48 -13.90 -9.74
N SER A 225 -6.75 -14.90 -9.28
CA SER A 225 -7.02 -16.31 -9.56
C SER A 225 -8.29 -16.85 -8.89
N LEU A 226 -8.75 -16.20 -7.83
CA LEU A 226 -9.96 -16.59 -7.09
C LEU A 226 -11.23 -16.02 -7.70
N THR A 227 -11.13 -14.96 -8.49
CA THR A 227 -12.30 -14.28 -9.05
C THR A 227 -12.91 -15.05 -10.23
N ASN A 228 -14.25 -15.05 -10.31
CA ASN A 228 -14.98 -15.52 -11.48
C ASN A 228 -15.13 -14.37 -12.49
N VAL A 229 -14.94 -14.65 -13.77
CA VAL A 229 -15.06 -13.66 -14.85
C VAL A 229 -16.40 -12.92 -14.80
N SER A 230 -17.48 -13.63 -14.49
CA SER A 230 -18.84 -13.06 -14.41
C SER A 230 -19.05 -12.08 -13.27
N TYR A 231 -18.27 -12.22 -12.17
CA TYR A 231 -18.40 -11.44 -10.93
C TYR A 231 -17.08 -10.80 -10.52
N SER A 232 -16.12 -10.69 -11.43
CA SER A 232 -14.73 -10.31 -11.11
C SER A 232 -14.62 -8.99 -10.37
N ALA A 233 -15.36 -7.96 -10.78
CA ALA A 233 -15.35 -6.65 -10.16
C ALA A 233 -15.82 -6.71 -8.69
N THR A 234 -16.98 -7.35 -8.44
CA THR A 234 -17.56 -7.44 -7.09
C THR A 234 -16.72 -8.32 -6.16
N GLN A 235 -16.29 -9.50 -6.65
CA GLN A 235 -15.46 -10.42 -5.86
C GLN A 235 -14.09 -9.80 -5.53
N TYR A 236 -13.45 -9.14 -6.50
CA TYR A 236 -12.17 -8.48 -6.26
C TYR A 236 -12.29 -7.29 -5.31
N ALA A 237 -13.36 -6.50 -5.41
CA ALA A 237 -13.65 -5.41 -4.48
C ALA A 237 -13.86 -5.93 -3.05
N LEU A 238 -14.59 -7.04 -2.89
CA LEU A 238 -14.79 -7.70 -1.60
C LEU A 238 -13.45 -8.16 -1.00
N PHE A 239 -12.66 -8.91 -1.76
CA PHE A 239 -11.38 -9.43 -1.29
C PHE A 239 -10.41 -8.31 -0.92
N SER A 240 -10.34 -7.25 -1.72
CA SER A 240 -9.49 -6.09 -1.42
C SER A 240 -9.95 -5.31 -0.20
N SER A 241 -11.25 -5.27 0.09
CA SER A 241 -11.79 -4.65 1.31
C SER A 241 -11.46 -5.50 2.54
N MET A 242 -11.66 -6.82 2.47
CA MET A 242 -11.33 -7.75 3.56
C MET A 242 -9.84 -7.75 3.88
N MET A 243 -8.98 -7.66 2.87
CA MET A 243 -7.52 -7.60 3.01
C MET A 243 -7.05 -6.47 3.95
N LEU A 244 -7.79 -5.37 4.02
CA LEU A 244 -7.39 -4.20 4.80
C LEU A 244 -8.19 -4.01 6.08
N LEU A 245 -9.39 -4.61 6.20
CA LEU A 245 -10.30 -4.36 7.30
C LEU A 245 -9.70 -4.79 8.65
N LEU A 246 -9.36 -6.06 8.78
CA LEU A 246 -8.79 -6.60 10.02
C LEU A 246 -7.41 -6.01 10.33
N PRO A 247 -6.46 -5.92 9.37
CA PRO A 247 -5.17 -5.28 9.64
C PRO A 247 -5.28 -3.83 10.10
N LYS A 248 -6.15 -3.02 9.51
CA LYS A 248 -6.34 -1.63 9.93
C LYS A 248 -7.00 -1.50 11.29
N PHE A 249 -7.94 -2.39 11.63
CA PHE A 249 -8.54 -2.44 12.95
C PHE A 249 -7.48 -2.73 14.02
N VAL A 250 -6.66 -3.76 13.83
CA VAL A 250 -5.56 -4.08 14.75
C VAL A 250 -4.52 -2.95 14.82
N ALA A 251 -4.21 -2.35 13.69
CA ALA A 251 -3.25 -1.24 13.60
C ALA A 251 -3.70 0.01 14.36
N GLY A 252 -5.01 0.17 14.63
CA GLY A 252 -5.54 1.25 15.47
C GLY A 252 -5.00 1.25 16.90
N PHE A 253 -4.54 0.10 17.41
CA PHE A 253 -3.97 -0.05 18.76
C PHE A 253 -2.44 0.06 18.80
N SER A 254 -1.80 0.32 17.65
CA SER A 254 -0.33 0.33 17.54
C SER A 254 0.33 1.41 18.39
N GLY A 255 -0.28 2.60 18.52
CA GLY A 255 0.24 3.69 19.33
C GLY A 255 0.30 3.30 20.81
N ASP A 256 -0.82 2.87 21.38
CA ASP A 256 -0.91 2.44 22.79
C ASP A 256 0.08 1.31 23.11
N PHE A 257 0.32 0.43 22.15
CA PHE A 257 1.30 -0.65 22.31
C PHE A 257 2.73 -0.11 22.34
N VAL A 258 3.08 0.81 21.43
CA VAL A 258 4.41 1.42 21.38
C VAL A 258 4.67 2.26 22.62
N ASP A 259 3.69 3.03 23.09
CA ASP A 259 3.82 3.84 24.32
C ASP A 259 4.05 2.96 25.55
N SER A 260 3.47 1.76 25.60
CA SER A 260 3.59 0.85 26.73
C SER A 260 4.85 -0.03 26.69
N PHE A 261 5.27 -0.50 25.52
CA PHE A 261 6.30 -1.53 25.36
C PHE A 261 7.48 -1.13 24.49
N GLY A 262 7.40 0.01 23.80
CA GLY A 262 8.45 0.52 22.92
C GLY A 262 8.49 -0.15 21.54
N TYR A 263 9.26 0.47 20.63
CA TYR A 263 9.35 0.07 19.23
C TYR A 263 9.93 -1.33 19.00
N ALA A 264 10.97 -1.73 19.73
CA ALA A 264 11.59 -3.04 19.54
C ALA A 264 10.62 -4.19 19.80
N HIS A 265 9.84 -4.11 20.87
CA HIS A 265 8.80 -5.09 21.17
C HIS A 265 7.65 -5.03 20.16
N PHE A 266 7.27 -3.84 19.73
CA PHE A 266 6.24 -3.66 18.73
C PHE A 266 6.61 -4.35 17.41
N PHE A 267 7.79 -4.08 16.84
CA PHE A 267 8.20 -4.71 15.59
C PHE A 267 8.42 -6.22 15.72
N THR A 268 8.88 -6.69 16.86
CA THR A 268 8.96 -8.14 17.13
C THR A 268 7.56 -8.77 17.15
N THR A 269 6.59 -8.12 17.79
CA THR A 269 5.20 -8.59 17.83
C THR A 269 4.57 -8.58 16.45
N THR A 270 4.80 -7.53 15.63
CA THR A 270 4.29 -7.50 14.25
C THR A 270 4.89 -8.61 13.38
N SER A 271 6.16 -8.97 13.60
CA SER A 271 6.75 -10.16 12.95
C SER A 271 6.03 -11.45 13.36
N LEU A 272 5.72 -11.63 14.64
CA LEU A 272 5.00 -12.80 15.14
C LEU A 272 3.56 -12.89 14.59
N LEU A 273 2.90 -11.75 14.31
CA LEU A 273 1.61 -11.73 13.60
C LEU A 273 1.70 -12.34 12.19
N GLY A 274 2.89 -12.46 11.61
CA GLY A 274 3.12 -13.18 10.36
C GLY A 274 3.05 -14.71 10.48
N LEU A 275 3.22 -15.30 11.67
CA LEU A 275 3.24 -16.77 11.84
C LEU A 275 1.90 -17.44 11.47
N PRO A 276 0.72 -16.95 11.91
CA PRO A 276 -0.56 -17.49 11.46
C PRO A 276 -0.73 -17.46 9.94
N VAL A 277 -0.17 -16.43 9.27
CA VAL A 277 -0.21 -16.29 7.82
C VAL A 277 0.52 -17.45 7.14
N LEU A 278 1.72 -17.82 7.64
CA LEU A 278 2.48 -18.97 7.10
C LEU A 278 1.68 -20.27 7.21
N GLY A 279 1.01 -20.49 8.34
CA GLY A 279 0.14 -21.65 8.54
C GLY A 279 -1.02 -21.67 7.55
N LEU A 280 -1.69 -20.53 7.32
CA LEU A 280 -2.81 -20.43 6.38
C LEU A 280 -2.36 -20.59 4.93
N VAL A 281 -1.22 -20.02 4.54
CA VAL A 281 -0.67 -20.23 3.18
C VAL A 281 -0.34 -21.70 2.96
N TRP A 282 0.25 -22.37 3.96
CA TRP A 282 0.55 -23.80 3.87
C TRP A 282 -0.71 -24.65 3.75
N LEU A 283 -1.75 -24.36 4.55
CA LEU A 283 -3.05 -25.03 4.45
C LEU A 283 -3.72 -24.82 3.08
N ALA A 284 -3.69 -23.58 2.57
CA ALA A 284 -4.28 -23.24 1.27
C ALA A 284 -3.48 -23.80 0.07
N SER A 285 -2.24 -24.25 0.28
CA SER A 285 -1.39 -24.86 -0.75
C SER A 285 -1.60 -26.36 -0.94
N ARG A 286 -2.37 -26.99 -0.04
CA ARG A 286 -2.73 -28.42 -0.08
C ARG A 286 -4.05 -28.64 -0.77
#